data_b25580fbfbcf783abb679a1df01dce02
#
_entry.id   b25580fbfbcf783abb679a1df01dce02
#
_cell.length_a   1.000
_cell.length_b   1.000
_cell.length_c   1.000
_cell.angle_alpha   90.00
_cell.angle_beta   90.00
_cell.angle_gamma   90.00
#
_symmetry.space_group_name_H-M   'P 1'
#
loop_
_entity.id
_entity.type
_entity.pdbx_description
1 polymer ?
#
loop_
_entity_poly.entity_id
_entity_poly.type
_entity_poly.pdbx_seq_one_letter_code
_entity_poly.pdbx_strand_id
1 'polypeptide(L)'
;MLITNTKQKADGQIESHRKLTERVHAAGGKIAAQIYHAGRETSSAVTGVQPVAPSAVREPSMPETPRELTIPEIHTLVEQFGDCAKRAKAAGFDAVEVHGAHGYLAGAFASPFSNKRSDEYGGTIRNRARFGMEIIRNIKEKCGEDYPVLYRISSVEYVPGGLDIEESKVIARLMEEASADCIHCSQGVYASTHTIIPPSVFPRAGYVEHAAEMKKAVQIPVIAVGRINDVEIAESVLQSKKADLVTMARASLADPELPNKVLKGRGDEVIRCISCLQGCIGENGKGNGIRCLVNPLTGMEDEYDLTPAEKAKQVLVIGGGIAGCEAAISAALKGHKVTLIEKK
;
A
#
# COMPACT_ATOMS: atom_id res chain seq x y z
N MET A 1 -8.32 6.71 -1.91
CA MET A 1 -9.46 7.61 -2.21
C MET A 1 -10.10 8.02 -0.88
N LEU A 2 -10.08 9.31 -0.55
CA LEU A 2 -10.67 9.81 0.71
C LEU A 2 -12.20 9.64 0.66
N ILE A 3 -12.77 9.04 1.71
CA ILE A 3 -14.22 9.08 1.92
C ILE A 3 -14.56 10.52 2.31
N THR A 4 -15.04 11.32 1.36
CA THR A 4 -15.41 12.72 1.63
C THR A 4 -16.84 12.79 2.14
N ASN A 5 -17.09 13.65 3.12
CA ASN A 5 -18.39 13.82 3.79
C ASN A 5 -19.54 14.34 2.90
N THR A 6 -19.28 14.67 1.63
CA THR A 6 -20.33 15.10 0.69
C THR A 6 -20.29 14.27 -0.59
N LYS A 7 -21.39 13.66 -0.96
CA LYS A 7 -21.57 12.86 -2.18
C LYS A 7 -21.09 13.61 -3.43
N GLN A 8 -21.47 14.87 -3.60
CA GLN A 8 -21.11 15.70 -4.75
C GLN A 8 -19.60 15.92 -4.90
N LYS A 9 -18.87 16.12 -3.78
CA LYS A 9 -17.40 16.28 -3.80
C LYS A 9 -16.69 14.96 -4.13
N ALA A 10 -17.25 13.85 -3.70
CA ALA A 10 -16.72 12.51 -4.01
C ALA A 10 -16.95 12.10 -5.48
N ASP A 11 -18.12 12.45 -6.04
CA ASP A 11 -18.44 12.15 -7.44
C ASP A 11 -17.58 12.98 -8.41
N GLY A 12 -17.21 14.21 -8.04
CA GLY A 12 -16.30 15.06 -8.81
C GLY A 12 -14.88 14.50 -8.97
N GLN A 13 -14.49 13.48 -8.18
CA GLN A 13 -13.18 12.82 -8.28
C GLN A 13 -13.16 11.73 -9.35
N ILE A 14 -14.30 11.23 -9.83
CA ILE A 14 -14.37 10.12 -10.80
C ILE A 14 -13.56 10.45 -12.06
N GLU A 15 -13.75 11.66 -12.61
CA GLU A 15 -13.09 12.03 -13.86
C GLU A 15 -11.56 12.15 -13.73
N SER A 16 -11.06 12.68 -12.62
CA SER A 16 -9.61 12.74 -12.38
C SER A 16 -8.97 11.36 -12.25
N HIS A 17 -9.67 10.43 -11.59
CA HIS A 17 -9.22 9.05 -11.46
C HIS A 17 -9.34 8.27 -12.79
N ARG A 18 -10.36 8.57 -13.62
CA ARG A 18 -10.51 7.98 -14.94
C ARG A 18 -9.30 8.25 -15.83
N LYS A 19 -8.79 9.47 -15.83
CA LYS A 19 -7.54 9.80 -16.56
C LYS A 19 -6.37 8.94 -16.14
N LEU A 20 -6.27 8.59 -14.85
CA LEU A 20 -5.23 7.69 -14.35
C LEU A 20 -5.45 6.26 -14.85
N THR A 21 -6.66 5.71 -14.69
CA THR A 21 -6.96 4.34 -15.09
C THR A 21 -6.81 4.14 -16.61
N GLU A 22 -7.25 5.08 -17.42
CA GLU A 22 -7.09 5.08 -18.87
C GLU A 22 -5.60 5.05 -19.29
N ARG A 23 -4.74 5.84 -18.63
CA ARG A 23 -3.29 5.81 -18.90
C ARG A 23 -2.65 4.46 -18.54
N VAL A 24 -3.06 3.87 -17.42
CA VAL A 24 -2.58 2.54 -17.01
C VAL A 24 -3.03 1.47 -17.99
N HIS A 25 -4.31 1.50 -18.39
CA HIS A 25 -4.86 0.55 -19.37
C HIS A 25 -4.22 0.71 -20.75
N ALA A 26 -3.97 1.94 -21.21
CA ALA A 26 -3.26 2.20 -22.45
C ALA A 26 -1.83 1.63 -22.47
N ALA A 27 -1.21 1.52 -21.29
CA ALA A 27 0.08 0.85 -21.11
C ALA A 27 -0.03 -0.68 -20.92
N GLY A 28 -1.23 -1.27 -21.02
CA GLY A 28 -1.49 -2.70 -20.84
C GLY A 28 -1.56 -3.17 -19.38
N GLY A 29 -1.53 -2.24 -18.42
CA GLY A 29 -1.59 -2.53 -16.97
C GLY A 29 -3.02 -2.68 -16.46
N LYS A 30 -3.15 -3.21 -15.24
CA LYS A 30 -4.35 -3.24 -14.42
C LYS A 30 -4.15 -2.42 -13.16
N ILE A 31 -5.21 -1.85 -12.62
CA ILE A 31 -5.11 -0.96 -11.46
C ILE A 31 -6.27 -1.17 -10.48
N ALA A 32 -5.94 -1.34 -9.19
CA ALA A 32 -6.91 -1.40 -8.10
C ALA A 32 -6.88 -0.13 -7.25
N ALA A 33 -8.04 0.28 -6.76
CA ALA A 33 -8.12 1.36 -5.78
C ALA A 33 -8.08 0.78 -4.35
N GLN A 34 -7.11 1.20 -3.53
CA GLN A 34 -7.16 0.90 -2.11
C GLN A 34 -8.09 1.89 -1.40
N ILE A 35 -9.12 1.38 -0.74
CA ILE A 35 -10.12 2.16 0.00
C ILE A 35 -9.98 1.94 1.49
N TYR A 36 -10.00 3.03 2.28
CA TYR A 36 -9.83 2.94 3.72
C TYR A 36 -10.51 4.10 4.47
N HIS A 37 -10.69 3.91 5.76
CA HIS A 37 -11.04 4.95 6.71
C HIS A 37 -9.95 4.99 7.78
N ALA A 38 -9.39 6.17 8.05
CA ALA A 38 -8.24 6.32 8.97
C ALA A 38 -8.54 5.80 10.38
N GLY A 39 -9.81 5.88 10.81
CA GLY A 39 -10.17 5.44 12.15
C GLY A 39 -9.48 6.28 13.21
N ARG A 40 -8.76 5.62 14.10
CA ARG A 40 -7.95 6.23 15.17
C ARG A 40 -6.55 6.66 14.73
N GLU A 41 -6.14 6.34 13.49
CA GLU A 41 -4.83 6.66 12.92
C GLU A 41 -4.82 8.07 12.27
N THR A 42 -5.46 9.04 12.93
CA THR A 42 -5.54 10.44 12.52
C THR A 42 -5.84 11.34 13.72
N SER A 43 -6.01 12.64 13.49
CA SER A 43 -6.36 13.61 14.51
C SER A 43 -7.39 14.64 14.02
N SER A 44 -8.07 15.30 14.95
CA SER A 44 -8.98 16.40 14.65
C SER A 44 -8.28 17.57 13.95
N ALA A 45 -6.98 17.77 14.22
CA ALA A 45 -6.18 18.78 13.52
C ALA A 45 -6.06 18.52 12.01
N VAL A 46 -6.13 17.24 11.59
CA VAL A 46 -6.07 16.84 10.16
C VAL A 46 -7.44 16.79 9.52
N THR A 47 -8.44 16.26 10.23
CA THR A 47 -9.77 15.94 9.67
C THR A 47 -10.83 17.00 9.97
N GLY A 48 -10.59 17.90 10.94
CA GLY A 48 -11.57 18.86 11.44
C GLY A 48 -12.62 18.26 12.39
N VAL A 49 -12.57 16.93 12.63
CA VAL A 49 -13.49 16.22 13.51
C VAL A 49 -12.76 15.19 14.37
N GLN A 50 -13.29 14.89 15.56
CA GLN A 50 -12.71 13.85 16.42
C GLN A 50 -12.64 12.51 15.71
N PRO A 51 -11.50 11.81 15.73
CA PRO A 51 -11.37 10.46 15.19
C PRO A 51 -12.39 9.49 15.79
N VAL A 52 -12.74 8.47 15.02
CA VAL A 52 -13.67 7.43 15.45
C VAL A 52 -13.01 6.06 15.40
N ALA A 53 -13.46 5.13 16.23
CA ALA A 53 -12.91 3.78 16.31
C ALA A 53 -13.99 2.80 16.80
N PRO A 54 -13.73 1.47 16.76
CA PRO A 54 -14.62 0.49 17.39
C PRO A 54 -14.79 0.73 18.90
N SER A 55 -13.76 1.22 19.57
CA SER A 55 -13.78 1.57 20.99
C SER A 55 -12.89 2.78 21.27
N ALA A 56 -13.12 3.49 22.38
CA ALA A 56 -12.36 4.67 22.77
C ALA A 56 -10.93 4.33 23.28
N VAL A 57 -10.18 3.59 22.44
CA VAL A 57 -8.80 3.17 22.70
C VAL A 57 -7.85 3.99 21.85
N ARG A 58 -7.05 4.86 22.50
CA ARG A 58 -6.09 5.72 21.81
C ARG A 58 -4.98 4.88 21.16
N GLU A 59 -4.60 5.23 19.95
CA GLU A 59 -3.37 4.75 19.34
C GLU A 59 -2.17 5.45 19.98
N PRO A 60 -1.12 4.73 20.46
CA PRO A 60 -0.03 5.33 21.22
C PRO A 60 0.71 6.48 20.53
N SER A 61 0.84 6.46 19.20
CA SER A 61 1.53 7.49 18.41
C SER A 61 0.62 8.68 18.05
N MET A 62 -0.70 8.60 18.31
CA MET A 62 -1.66 9.65 17.99
C MET A 62 -1.96 10.57 19.19
N PRO A 63 -2.23 11.86 18.95
CA PRO A 63 -2.37 12.84 20.02
C PRO A 63 -3.67 12.73 20.83
N GLU A 64 -4.72 12.11 20.29
CA GLU A 64 -6.05 12.11 20.90
C GLU A 64 -6.72 10.74 20.95
N THR A 65 -7.68 10.60 21.88
CA THR A 65 -8.49 9.38 22.00
C THR A 65 -9.67 9.47 21.03
N PRO A 66 -9.90 8.44 20.22
CA PRO A 66 -11.04 8.40 19.31
C PRO A 66 -12.35 8.25 20.09
N ARG A 67 -13.45 8.68 19.49
CA ARG A 67 -14.80 8.38 19.95
C ARG A 67 -15.20 6.97 19.47
N GLU A 68 -15.89 6.24 20.32
CA GLU A 68 -16.50 4.97 19.92
C GLU A 68 -17.66 5.18 18.94
N LEU A 69 -17.72 4.36 17.88
CA LEU A 69 -18.81 4.36 16.92
C LEU A 69 -20.07 3.69 17.48
N THR A 70 -21.22 4.29 17.21
CA THR A 70 -22.53 3.65 17.42
C THR A 70 -22.82 2.66 16.30
N ILE A 71 -23.72 1.69 16.54
CA ILE A 71 -24.14 0.71 15.51
C ILE A 71 -24.70 1.38 14.25
N PRO A 72 -25.59 2.40 14.33
CA PRO A 72 -26.06 3.10 13.13
C PRO A 72 -24.95 3.79 12.33
N GLU A 73 -23.91 4.31 13.01
CA GLU A 73 -22.73 4.88 12.31
C GLU A 73 -21.92 3.81 11.63
N ILE A 74 -21.75 2.63 12.23
CA ILE A 74 -21.09 1.48 11.61
C ILE A 74 -21.78 1.10 10.31
N HIS A 75 -23.12 0.93 10.32
CA HIS A 75 -23.90 0.65 9.11
C HIS A 75 -23.74 1.74 8.05
N THR A 76 -23.75 3.02 8.46
CA THR A 76 -23.51 4.15 7.54
C THR A 76 -22.12 4.06 6.88
N LEU A 77 -21.11 3.67 7.64
CA LEU A 77 -19.76 3.50 7.10
C LEU A 77 -19.67 2.31 6.13
N VAL A 78 -20.33 1.20 6.42
CA VAL A 78 -20.42 0.07 5.47
C VAL A 78 -20.99 0.54 4.12
N GLU A 79 -22.11 1.28 4.15
CA GLU A 79 -22.71 1.86 2.94
C GLU A 79 -21.73 2.80 2.20
N GLN A 80 -20.99 3.63 2.93
CA GLN A 80 -20.01 4.55 2.35
C GLN A 80 -18.81 3.83 1.70
N PHE A 81 -18.37 2.70 2.24
CA PHE A 81 -17.35 1.85 1.61
C PHE A 81 -17.83 1.30 0.27
N GLY A 82 -19.07 0.76 0.21
CA GLY A 82 -19.65 0.27 -1.03
C GLY A 82 -19.84 1.38 -2.07
N ASP A 83 -20.30 2.57 -1.64
CA ASP A 83 -20.42 3.74 -2.54
C ASP A 83 -19.04 4.21 -3.04
N CYS A 84 -18.01 4.11 -2.21
CA CYS A 84 -16.64 4.40 -2.62
C CYS A 84 -16.16 3.42 -3.69
N ALA A 85 -16.39 2.12 -3.50
CA ALA A 85 -16.07 1.09 -4.49
C ALA A 85 -16.83 1.29 -5.80
N LYS A 86 -18.12 1.66 -5.74
CA LYS A 86 -18.93 1.98 -6.92
C LYS A 86 -18.34 3.16 -7.72
N ARG A 87 -17.86 4.20 -7.04
CA ARG A 87 -17.14 5.31 -7.69
C ARG A 87 -15.81 4.87 -8.29
N ALA A 88 -15.04 4.03 -7.60
CA ALA A 88 -13.81 3.47 -8.13
C ALA A 88 -14.06 2.67 -9.42
N LYS A 89 -15.08 1.79 -9.42
CA LYS A 89 -15.51 1.07 -10.62
C LYS A 89 -15.91 2.01 -11.76
N ALA A 90 -16.70 3.06 -11.46
CA ALA A 90 -17.10 4.08 -12.46
C ALA A 90 -15.91 4.89 -13.00
N ALA A 91 -14.84 5.04 -12.21
CA ALA A 91 -13.59 5.65 -12.64
C ALA A 91 -12.67 4.69 -13.42
N GLY A 92 -13.07 3.45 -13.64
CA GLY A 92 -12.32 2.47 -14.45
C GLY A 92 -11.30 1.63 -13.67
N PHE A 93 -11.31 1.63 -12.34
CA PHE A 93 -10.48 0.69 -11.59
C PHE A 93 -10.94 -0.75 -11.80
N ASP A 94 -10.01 -1.66 -12.05
CA ASP A 94 -10.28 -3.08 -12.30
C ASP A 94 -10.68 -3.84 -11.04
N ALA A 95 -10.32 -3.34 -9.87
CA ALA A 95 -10.60 -3.92 -8.56
C ALA A 95 -10.59 -2.86 -7.46
N VAL A 96 -11.06 -3.23 -6.26
CA VAL A 96 -10.80 -2.47 -5.04
C VAL A 96 -10.11 -3.33 -3.99
N GLU A 97 -9.27 -2.69 -3.17
CA GLU A 97 -8.67 -3.31 -1.98
C GLU A 97 -9.21 -2.62 -0.73
N VAL A 98 -9.91 -3.36 0.13
CA VAL A 98 -10.31 -2.89 1.45
C VAL A 98 -9.11 -2.96 2.39
N HIS A 99 -8.73 -1.81 2.95
CA HIS A 99 -7.59 -1.74 3.84
C HIS A 99 -7.99 -2.12 5.27
N GLY A 100 -7.89 -3.41 5.60
CA GLY A 100 -8.15 -4.00 6.92
C GLY A 100 -6.89 -4.27 7.74
N ALA A 101 -5.81 -3.53 7.48
CA ALA A 101 -4.52 -3.69 8.17
C ALA A 101 -4.07 -2.41 8.88
N HIS A 102 -2.94 -2.48 9.57
CA HIS A 102 -2.14 -1.38 10.12
C HIS A 102 -2.85 -0.49 11.15
N GLY A 103 -3.95 -0.94 11.75
CA GLY A 103 -4.71 -0.17 12.75
C GLY A 103 -5.77 0.77 12.17
N TYR A 104 -5.89 0.86 10.82
CA TYR A 104 -7.00 1.57 10.19
C TYR A 104 -8.35 0.95 10.55
N LEU A 105 -9.45 1.66 10.32
CA LEU A 105 -10.74 1.35 10.93
C LEU A 105 -11.16 -0.12 10.80
N ALA A 106 -11.09 -0.72 9.61
CA ALA A 106 -11.48 -2.12 9.42
C ALA A 106 -10.54 -3.10 10.18
N GLY A 107 -9.23 -2.82 10.19
CA GLY A 107 -8.27 -3.55 11.01
C GLY A 107 -8.49 -3.32 12.52
N ALA A 108 -8.83 -2.08 12.92
CA ALA A 108 -9.11 -1.77 14.30
C ALA A 108 -10.34 -2.53 14.85
N PHE A 109 -11.37 -2.76 14.01
CA PHE A 109 -12.48 -3.64 14.38
C PHE A 109 -12.04 -5.08 14.61
N ALA A 110 -11.17 -5.61 13.74
CA ALA A 110 -10.71 -6.99 13.82
C ALA A 110 -9.79 -7.25 15.02
N SER A 111 -9.02 -6.26 15.45
CA SER A 111 -7.98 -6.38 16.47
C SER A 111 -8.52 -6.33 17.91
N PRO A 112 -8.19 -7.31 18.78
CA PRO A 112 -8.55 -7.22 20.19
C PRO A 112 -7.75 -6.15 20.94
N PHE A 113 -6.64 -5.64 20.36
CA PHE A 113 -5.89 -4.51 20.90
C PHE A 113 -6.73 -3.21 20.91
N SER A 114 -7.49 -2.95 19.85
CA SER A 114 -8.28 -1.72 19.65
C SER A 114 -9.78 -1.88 19.83
N ASN A 115 -10.32 -3.10 19.70
CA ASN A 115 -11.76 -3.38 19.82
C ASN A 115 -12.08 -4.01 21.18
N LYS A 116 -12.75 -3.24 22.03
CA LYS A 116 -13.19 -3.65 23.37
C LYS A 116 -14.73 -3.74 23.48
N ARG A 117 -15.42 -3.78 22.33
CA ARG A 117 -16.89 -3.87 22.27
C ARG A 117 -17.39 -5.20 22.82
N SER A 118 -18.61 -5.18 23.37
CA SER A 118 -19.33 -6.37 23.84
C SER A 118 -20.62 -6.67 23.07
N ASP A 119 -20.88 -5.89 22.01
CA ASP A 119 -22.00 -6.11 21.08
C ASP A 119 -21.62 -7.02 19.89
N GLU A 120 -22.46 -7.06 18.85
CA GLU A 120 -22.24 -7.89 17.65
C GLU A 120 -21.00 -7.54 16.83
N TYR A 121 -20.30 -6.44 17.12
CA TYR A 121 -19.05 -6.03 16.49
C TYR A 121 -17.82 -6.29 17.39
N GLY A 122 -17.97 -6.93 18.55
CA GLY A 122 -16.90 -7.18 19.50
C GLY A 122 -16.90 -8.57 20.14
N GLY A 123 -15.94 -8.82 21.01
CA GLY A 123 -15.76 -10.10 21.70
C GLY A 123 -15.17 -11.18 20.82
N THR A 124 -16.01 -12.04 20.22
CA THR A 124 -15.54 -13.17 19.38
C THR A 124 -14.82 -12.72 18.10
N ILE A 125 -13.94 -13.57 17.56
CA ILE A 125 -13.23 -13.26 16.30
C ILE A 125 -14.23 -12.96 15.17
N ARG A 126 -15.32 -13.75 15.05
CA ARG A 126 -16.36 -13.54 14.03
C ARG A 126 -17.03 -12.16 14.18
N ASN A 127 -17.34 -11.76 15.39
CA ASN A 127 -17.92 -10.44 15.65
C ASN A 127 -16.95 -9.30 15.32
N ARG A 128 -15.68 -9.44 15.70
CA ARG A 128 -14.65 -8.46 15.35
C ARG A 128 -14.39 -8.37 13.84
N ALA A 129 -14.53 -9.47 13.11
CA ALA A 129 -14.42 -9.53 11.66
C ALA A 129 -15.67 -8.99 10.92
N ARG A 130 -16.83 -8.88 11.59
CA ARG A 130 -18.12 -8.52 11.01
C ARG A 130 -18.07 -7.26 10.13
N PHE A 131 -17.46 -6.20 10.62
CA PHE A 131 -17.36 -4.94 9.86
C PHE A 131 -16.68 -5.13 8.51
N GLY A 132 -15.56 -5.87 8.46
CA GLY A 132 -14.87 -6.20 7.21
C GLY A 132 -15.72 -7.06 6.28
N MET A 133 -16.42 -8.07 6.83
CA MET A 133 -17.31 -8.94 6.07
C MET A 133 -18.47 -8.16 5.44
N GLU A 134 -19.08 -7.26 6.18
CA GLU A 134 -20.21 -6.44 5.71
C GLU A 134 -19.76 -5.46 4.63
N ILE A 135 -18.57 -4.87 4.75
CA ILE A 135 -17.98 -4.02 3.70
C ILE A 135 -17.81 -4.82 2.40
N ILE A 136 -17.24 -6.01 2.46
CA ILE A 136 -17.02 -6.84 1.26
C ILE A 136 -18.35 -7.17 0.59
N ARG A 137 -19.34 -7.65 1.35
CA ARG A 137 -20.69 -7.98 0.84
C ARG A 137 -21.37 -6.76 0.21
N ASN A 138 -21.32 -5.61 0.86
CA ASN A 138 -21.91 -4.36 0.34
C ASN A 138 -21.21 -3.91 -0.95
N ILE A 139 -19.90 -4.10 -1.07
CA ILE A 139 -19.17 -3.84 -2.32
C ILE A 139 -19.64 -4.79 -3.43
N LYS A 140 -19.76 -6.09 -3.15
CA LYS A 140 -20.26 -7.08 -4.12
C LYS A 140 -21.69 -6.76 -4.57
N GLU A 141 -22.57 -6.43 -3.64
CA GLU A 141 -23.94 -6.01 -3.94
C GLU A 141 -23.97 -4.79 -4.88
N LYS A 142 -23.17 -3.74 -4.60
CA LYS A 142 -23.20 -2.49 -5.35
C LYS A 142 -22.41 -2.53 -6.66
N CYS A 143 -21.37 -3.35 -6.72
CA CYS A 143 -20.46 -3.42 -7.87
C CYS A 143 -20.66 -4.67 -8.74
N GLY A 144 -21.43 -5.66 -8.26
CA GLY A 144 -21.60 -6.97 -8.90
C GLY A 144 -20.61 -8.00 -8.39
N GLU A 145 -21.02 -9.27 -8.41
CA GLU A 145 -20.25 -10.41 -7.89
C GLU A 145 -18.89 -10.59 -8.58
N ASP A 146 -18.80 -10.29 -9.87
CA ASP A 146 -17.57 -10.41 -10.67
C ASP A 146 -16.57 -9.27 -10.45
N TYR A 147 -16.93 -8.22 -9.69
CA TYR A 147 -16.00 -7.11 -9.43
C TYR A 147 -15.02 -7.51 -8.32
N PRO A 148 -13.71 -7.60 -8.60
CA PRO A 148 -12.74 -8.13 -7.66
C PRO A 148 -12.58 -7.26 -6.42
N VAL A 149 -12.64 -7.89 -5.24
CA VAL A 149 -12.47 -7.26 -3.92
C VAL A 149 -11.32 -7.93 -3.19
N LEU A 150 -10.22 -7.21 -3.04
CA LEU A 150 -9.08 -7.64 -2.22
C LEU A 150 -9.27 -7.17 -0.78
N TYR A 151 -8.79 -7.95 0.17
CA TYR A 151 -8.75 -7.55 1.58
C TYR A 151 -7.32 -7.57 2.10
N ARG A 152 -6.81 -6.39 2.52
CA ARG A 152 -5.50 -6.30 3.14
C ARG A 152 -5.61 -6.49 4.64
N ILE A 153 -4.80 -7.40 5.20
CA ILE A 153 -4.82 -7.77 6.61
C ILE A 153 -3.43 -7.64 7.25
N SER A 154 -3.35 -7.25 8.52
CA SER A 154 -2.15 -7.44 9.34
C SER A 154 -2.13 -8.86 9.89
N SER A 155 -1.19 -9.68 9.42
CA SER A 155 -1.04 -11.07 9.84
C SER A 155 -0.65 -11.22 11.30
N VAL A 156 0.22 -10.32 11.77
CA VAL A 156 0.65 -10.17 13.17
C VAL A 156 0.79 -8.68 13.45
N GLU A 157 0.25 -8.20 14.57
CA GLU A 157 0.30 -6.77 14.89
C GLU A 157 1.55 -6.35 15.68
N TYR A 158 2.29 -7.31 16.25
CA TYR A 158 3.50 -7.07 17.04
C TYR A 158 3.30 -6.09 18.21
N VAL A 159 2.12 -6.12 18.82
CA VAL A 159 1.78 -5.40 20.04
C VAL A 159 1.12 -6.34 21.05
N PRO A 160 1.31 -6.14 22.36
CA PRO A 160 0.63 -6.96 23.36
C PRO A 160 -0.89 -6.89 23.22
N GLY A 161 -1.54 -8.05 23.13
CA GLY A 161 -2.98 -8.15 22.93
C GLY A 161 -3.47 -7.77 21.53
N GLY A 162 -2.57 -7.67 20.54
CA GLY A 162 -2.91 -7.53 19.13
C GLY A 162 -3.16 -8.89 18.46
N LEU A 163 -3.50 -8.84 17.17
CA LEU A 163 -3.68 -10.04 16.36
C LEU A 163 -2.38 -10.84 16.26
N ASP A 164 -2.49 -12.14 16.40
CA ASP A 164 -1.48 -13.13 16.01
C ASP A 164 -1.85 -13.81 14.69
N ILE A 165 -0.97 -14.68 14.20
CA ILE A 165 -1.15 -15.36 12.92
C ILE A 165 -2.36 -16.30 12.92
N GLU A 166 -2.67 -16.95 14.05
CA GLU A 166 -3.77 -17.91 14.15
C GLU A 166 -5.13 -17.19 14.08
N GLU A 167 -5.30 -16.08 14.82
CA GLU A 167 -6.49 -15.24 14.72
C GLU A 167 -6.65 -14.65 13.31
N SER A 168 -5.56 -14.17 12.72
CA SER A 168 -5.56 -13.56 11.38
C SER A 168 -5.93 -14.57 10.29
N LYS A 169 -5.52 -15.84 10.41
CA LYS A 169 -5.97 -16.93 9.52
C LYS A 169 -7.49 -17.15 9.61
N VAL A 170 -8.06 -17.07 10.81
CA VAL A 170 -9.52 -17.15 10.98
C VAL A 170 -10.21 -15.98 10.31
N ILE A 171 -9.69 -14.75 10.50
CA ILE A 171 -10.24 -13.55 9.87
C ILE A 171 -10.15 -13.66 8.33
N ALA A 172 -9.04 -14.13 7.78
CA ALA A 172 -8.87 -14.32 6.34
C ALA A 172 -9.93 -15.26 5.76
N ARG A 173 -10.21 -16.40 6.43
CA ARG A 173 -11.32 -17.30 6.03
C ARG A 173 -12.68 -16.62 6.09
N LEU A 174 -12.92 -15.77 7.09
CA LEU A 174 -14.18 -15.01 7.19
C LEU A 174 -14.31 -13.96 6.09
N MET A 175 -13.20 -13.36 5.62
CA MET A 175 -13.22 -12.46 4.46
C MET A 175 -13.50 -13.24 3.17
N GLU A 176 -12.91 -14.43 2.99
CA GLU A 176 -13.24 -15.33 1.89
C GLU A 176 -14.73 -15.77 1.92
N GLU A 177 -15.26 -16.15 3.10
CA GLU A 177 -16.70 -16.43 3.31
C GLU A 177 -17.60 -15.22 2.92
N ALA A 178 -17.09 -14.01 3.06
CA ALA A 178 -17.77 -12.79 2.65
C ALA A 178 -17.58 -12.43 1.17
N SER A 179 -16.95 -13.30 0.37
CA SER A 179 -16.66 -13.15 -1.06
C SER A 179 -15.50 -12.20 -1.38
N ALA A 180 -14.50 -12.09 -0.51
CA ALA A 180 -13.22 -11.54 -0.94
C ALA A 180 -12.56 -12.43 -2.00
N ASP A 181 -11.93 -11.84 -3.00
CA ASP A 181 -11.28 -12.56 -4.10
C ASP A 181 -9.78 -12.75 -3.88
N CYS A 182 -9.17 -12.03 -2.93
CA CYS A 182 -7.74 -12.11 -2.66
C CYS A 182 -7.42 -11.58 -1.26
N ILE A 183 -6.47 -12.20 -0.58
CA ILE A 183 -5.90 -11.71 0.69
C ILE A 183 -4.54 -11.06 0.43
N HIS A 184 -4.36 -9.79 0.81
CA HIS A 184 -3.08 -9.11 0.81
C HIS A 184 -2.47 -9.17 2.22
N CYS A 185 -1.54 -10.09 2.42
CA CYS A 185 -0.95 -10.38 3.72
C CYS A 185 0.14 -9.36 4.07
N SER A 186 -0.20 -8.40 4.94
CA SER A 186 0.71 -7.43 5.53
C SER A 186 0.97 -7.75 7.02
N GLN A 187 1.54 -6.81 7.76
CA GLN A 187 1.84 -6.96 9.20
C GLN A 187 1.94 -5.61 9.91
N GLY A 188 1.87 -5.64 11.23
CA GLY A 188 2.07 -4.48 12.10
C GLY A 188 0.87 -3.54 12.19
N VAL A 189 0.96 -2.63 13.14
CA VAL A 189 0.09 -1.47 13.37
C VAL A 189 0.96 -0.25 13.63
N TYR A 190 0.40 0.95 13.71
CA TYR A 190 1.18 2.18 13.95
C TYR A 190 2.03 2.10 15.21
N ALA A 191 1.55 1.49 16.28
CA ALA A 191 2.33 1.23 17.50
C ALA A 191 3.55 0.31 17.26
N SER A 192 3.60 -0.42 16.15
CA SER A 192 4.71 -1.25 15.68
C SER A 192 5.17 -0.88 14.26
N THR A 193 5.20 0.42 13.95
CA THR A 193 5.43 0.97 12.58
C THR A 193 6.64 0.39 11.86
N HIS A 194 7.72 0.09 12.59
CA HIS A 194 8.92 -0.53 12.03
C HIS A 194 8.67 -1.90 11.40
N THR A 195 7.57 -2.58 11.72
CA THR A 195 7.16 -3.84 11.10
C THR A 195 6.31 -3.61 9.85
N ILE A 196 5.50 -2.55 9.82
CA ILE A 196 4.70 -2.17 8.63
C ILE A 196 5.63 -1.84 7.46
N ILE A 197 6.66 -1.03 7.73
CA ILE A 197 7.59 -0.53 6.72
C ILE A 197 9.02 -0.85 7.18
N PRO A 198 9.43 -2.13 7.03
CA PRO A 198 10.70 -2.59 7.58
C PRO A 198 11.89 -1.86 6.95
N PRO A 199 12.79 -1.24 7.78
CA PRO A 199 14.03 -0.64 7.33
C PRO A 199 15.08 -1.69 6.97
N SER A 200 16.29 -1.23 6.58
CA SER A 200 17.37 -2.10 6.10
C SER A 200 17.87 -3.12 7.11
N VAL A 201 17.71 -2.88 8.41
CA VAL A 201 18.11 -3.79 9.49
C VAL A 201 17.23 -5.05 9.58
N PHE A 202 16.03 -5.03 9.01
CA PHE A 202 15.19 -6.22 8.92
C PHE A 202 15.58 -7.10 7.73
N PRO A 203 15.38 -8.42 7.79
CA PRO A 203 15.68 -9.31 6.65
C PRO A 203 14.80 -8.97 5.43
N ARG A 204 15.34 -9.20 4.23
CA ARG A 204 14.55 -9.14 2.99
C ARG A 204 13.50 -10.24 3.02
N ALA A 205 12.30 -9.96 2.52
CA ALA A 205 11.17 -10.89 2.51
C ALA A 205 10.87 -11.53 3.89
N GLY A 206 11.20 -10.83 4.99
CA GLY A 206 11.16 -11.37 6.35
C GLY A 206 9.78 -11.79 6.84
N TYR A 207 8.72 -11.43 6.12
CA TYR A 207 7.32 -11.75 6.48
C TYR A 207 6.64 -12.71 5.49
N VAL A 208 7.39 -13.28 4.56
CA VAL A 208 6.83 -14.20 3.56
C VAL A 208 6.23 -15.46 4.18
N GLU A 209 6.77 -15.92 5.30
CA GLU A 209 6.19 -17.07 6.03
C GLU A 209 4.77 -16.78 6.53
N HIS A 210 4.44 -15.53 6.87
CA HIS A 210 3.06 -15.16 7.21
C HIS A 210 2.12 -15.31 6.01
N ALA A 211 2.57 -14.92 4.81
CA ALA A 211 1.79 -15.16 3.59
C ALA A 211 1.61 -16.65 3.30
N ALA A 212 2.66 -17.45 3.53
CA ALA A 212 2.59 -18.91 3.39
C ALA A 212 1.58 -19.53 4.36
N GLU A 213 1.51 -19.06 5.62
CA GLU A 213 0.51 -19.52 6.58
C GLU A 213 -0.90 -19.07 6.19
N MET A 214 -1.08 -17.82 5.69
CA MET A 214 -2.36 -17.37 5.15
C MET A 214 -2.82 -18.23 3.97
N LYS A 215 -1.91 -18.55 3.05
CA LYS A 215 -2.21 -19.39 1.89
C LYS A 215 -2.67 -20.81 2.25
N LYS A 216 -2.22 -21.36 3.38
CA LYS A 216 -2.74 -22.64 3.90
C LYS A 216 -4.16 -22.51 4.46
N ALA A 217 -4.59 -21.31 4.83
CA ALA A 217 -5.86 -21.07 5.49
C ALA A 217 -7.01 -20.75 4.54
N VAL A 218 -6.73 -20.22 3.33
CA VAL A 218 -7.73 -19.79 2.35
C VAL A 218 -7.53 -20.49 1.02
N GLN A 219 -8.57 -20.49 0.16
CA GLN A 219 -8.51 -21.06 -1.21
C GLN A 219 -8.28 -19.96 -2.27
N ILE A 220 -8.55 -18.69 -1.91
CA ILE A 220 -8.33 -17.54 -2.77
C ILE A 220 -6.84 -17.15 -2.80
N PRO A 221 -6.38 -16.44 -3.85
CA PRO A 221 -5.00 -15.98 -3.96
C PRO A 221 -4.52 -15.15 -2.77
N VAL A 222 -3.23 -15.29 -2.45
CA VAL A 222 -2.55 -14.53 -1.39
C VAL A 222 -1.40 -13.72 -1.98
N ILE A 223 -1.37 -12.42 -1.66
CA ILE A 223 -0.29 -11.49 -2.00
C ILE A 223 0.66 -11.39 -0.81
N ALA A 224 1.96 -11.60 -1.05
CA ALA A 224 3.00 -11.34 -0.06
C ALA A 224 3.58 -9.92 -0.20
N VAL A 225 3.87 -9.29 0.93
CA VAL A 225 4.54 -7.98 1.02
C VAL A 225 5.53 -7.96 2.17
N GLY A 226 6.48 -7.06 2.12
CA GLY A 226 7.43 -6.82 3.20
C GLY A 226 8.88 -6.96 2.76
N ARG A 227 9.45 -5.84 2.27
CA ARG A 227 10.84 -5.75 1.84
C ARG A 227 11.23 -6.78 0.76
N ILE A 228 10.29 -7.12 -0.13
CA ILE A 228 10.56 -7.79 -1.40
C ILE A 228 11.03 -6.69 -2.35
N ASN A 229 12.33 -6.52 -2.48
CA ASN A 229 12.95 -5.42 -3.23
C ASN A 229 13.96 -5.93 -4.26
N ASP A 230 13.88 -7.20 -4.58
CA ASP A 230 14.73 -7.93 -5.50
C ASP A 230 13.88 -8.91 -6.31
N VAL A 231 14.13 -9.01 -7.61
CA VAL A 231 13.35 -9.86 -8.51
C VAL A 231 13.58 -11.33 -8.22
N GLU A 232 14.83 -11.71 -7.91
CA GLU A 232 15.18 -13.09 -7.57
C GLU A 232 14.45 -13.56 -6.30
N ILE A 233 14.34 -12.66 -5.31
CA ILE A 233 13.57 -12.92 -4.09
C ILE A 233 12.08 -13.06 -4.43
N ALA A 234 11.54 -12.15 -5.25
CA ALA A 234 10.13 -12.20 -5.67
C ALA A 234 9.82 -13.54 -6.38
N GLU A 235 10.66 -13.94 -7.32
CA GLU A 235 10.53 -15.19 -8.05
C GLU A 235 10.65 -16.41 -7.12
N SER A 236 11.60 -16.40 -6.19
CA SER A 236 11.76 -17.47 -5.20
C SER A 236 10.51 -17.65 -4.31
N VAL A 237 9.84 -16.55 -3.94
CA VAL A 237 8.58 -16.60 -3.17
C VAL A 237 7.48 -17.30 -3.97
N LEU A 238 7.35 -16.99 -5.26
CA LEU A 238 6.34 -17.58 -6.14
C LEU A 238 6.64 -19.05 -6.45
N GLN A 239 7.88 -19.38 -6.81
CA GLN A 239 8.31 -20.76 -7.11
C GLN A 239 8.18 -21.70 -5.90
N SER A 240 8.48 -21.19 -4.70
CA SER A 240 8.27 -21.95 -3.45
C SER A 240 6.81 -22.05 -3.03
N LYS A 241 5.88 -21.47 -3.81
CA LYS A 241 4.42 -21.46 -3.55
C LYS A 241 4.04 -20.86 -2.20
N LYS A 242 4.85 -19.95 -1.66
CA LYS A 242 4.58 -19.25 -0.40
C LYS A 242 3.54 -18.15 -0.56
N ALA A 243 3.38 -17.63 -1.77
CA ALA A 243 2.33 -16.70 -2.15
C ALA A 243 1.98 -16.90 -3.63
N ASP A 244 0.85 -16.33 -4.09
CA ASP A 244 0.43 -16.35 -5.49
C ASP A 244 0.89 -15.09 -6.23
N LEU A 245 1.04 -13.97 -5.49
CA LEU A 245 1.50 -12.69 -5.99
C LEU A 245 2.44 -12.04 -4.98
N VAL A 246 3.22 -11.06 -5.44
CA VAL A 246 4.10 -10.26 -4.59
C VAL A 246 3.89 -8.76 -4.82
N THR A 247 4.08 -7.96 -3.77
CA THR A 247 4.01 -6.50 -3.85
C THR A 247 5.38 -5.89 -3.62
N MET A 248 5.83 -5.03 -4.55
CA MET A 248 7.16 -4.44 -4.59
C MET A 248 7.13 -2.89 -4.60
N ALA A 249 6.34 -2.25 -3.70
CA ALA A 249 6.09 -0.82 -3.73
C ALA A 249 7.36 0.05 -3.71
N ARG A 250 8.25 -0.12 -2.72
CA ARG A 250 9.49 0.67 -2.63
C ARG A 250 10.51 0.34 -3.71
N ALA A 251 10.49 -0.90 -4.23
CA ALA A 251 11.31 -1.27 -5.38
C ALA A 251 10.86 -0.49 -6.63
N SER A 252 9.55 -0.34 -6.85
CA SER A 252 9.00 0.46 -7.95
C SER A 252 9.27 1.97 -7.81
N LEU A 253 9.41 2.49 -6.57
CA LEU A 253 9.87 3.87 -6.35
C LEU A 253 11.35 4.05 -6.70
N ALA A 254 12.17 3.04 -6.42
CA ALA A 254 13.59 3.06 -6.76
C ALA A 254 13.81 2.89 -8.27
N ASP A 255 13.01 2.04 -8.90
CA ASP A 255 13.06 1.78 -10.34
C ASP A 255 11.65 1.50 -10.91
N PRO A 256 10.98 2.49 -11.50
CA PRO A 256 9.68 2.29 -12.11
C PRO A 256 9.73 1.35 -13.33
N GLU A 257 10.90 1.24 -14.00
CA GLU A 257 11.11 0.34 -15.13
C GLU A 257 11.49 -1.09 -14.72
N LEU A 258 11.52 -1.41 -13.43
CA LEU A 258 11.89 -2.74 -12.92
C LEU A 258 11.19 -3.88 -13.67
N PRO A 259 9.87 -3.91 -13.85
CA PRO A 259 9.21 -5.01 -14.56
C PRO A 259 9.67 -5.09 -16.03
N ASN A 260 9.78 -3.96 -16.72
CA ASN A 260 10.19 -3.88 -18.10
C ASN A 260 11.65 -4.31 -18.32
N LYS A 261 12.55 -3.92 -17.41
CA LYS A 261 13.96 -4.35 -17.43
C LYS A 261 14.08 -5.86 -17.32
N VAL A 262 13.33 -6.45 -16.37
CA VAL A 262 13.33 -7.90 -16.16
C VAL A 262 12.80 -8.65 -17.36
N LEU A 263 11.65 -8.23 -17.89
CA LEU A 263 11.04 -8.84 -19.10
C LEU A 263 11.97 -8.80 -20.31
N LYS A 264 12.84 -7.78 -20.41
CA LYS A 264 13.82 -7.61 -21.48
C LYS A 264 15.18 -8.26 -21.19
N GLY A 265 15.32 -9.04 -20.10
CA GLY A 265 16.58 -9.68 -19.70
C GLY A 265 17.65 -8.70 -19.18
N ARG A 266 17.26 -7.49 -18.77
CA ARG A 266 18.15 -6.42 -18.25
C ARG A 266 18.04 -6.27 -16.73
N GLY A 267 17.89 -7.38 -16.01
CA GLY A 267 17.73 -7.39 -14.55
C GLY A 267 18.92 -6.81 -13.78
N ASP A 268 20.13 -6.85 -14.35
CA ASP A 268 21.35 -6.25 -13.83
C ASP A 268 21.34 -4.70 -13.85
N GLU A 269 20.48 -4.09 -14.69
CA GLU A 269 20.28 -2.64 -14.74
C GLU A 269 19.25 -2.12 -13.72
N VAL A 270 18.65 -2.98 -12.93
CA VAL A 270 17.62 -2.58 -11.95
C VAL A 270 18.24 -1.82 -10.79
N ILE A 271 17.73 -0.61 -10.53
CA ILE A 271 18.08 0.19 -9.35
C ILE A 271 17.37 -0.39 -8.13
N ARG A 272 18.15 -1.02 -7.25
CA ARG A 272 17.57 -1.70 -6.08
C ARG A 272 17.26 -0.74 -4.93
N CYS A 273 16.06 -0.87 -4.36
CA CYS A 273 15.72 -0.14 -3.13
C CYS A 273 16.60 -0.59 -1.96
N ILE A 274 17.30 0.35 -1.33
CA ILE A 274 18.17 0.10 -0.17
C ILE A 274 17.43 0.09 1.19
N SER A 275 16.12 0.27 1.18
CA SER A 275 15.26 0.30 2.38
C SER A 275 15.69 1.32 3.44
N CYS A 276 16.21 2.47 3.04
CA CYS A 276 16.67 3.56 3.92
C CYS A 276 15.53 4.33 4.60
N LEU A 277 14.33 4.31 4.04
CA LEU A 277 13.11 5.04 4.44
C LEU A 277 13.22 6.58 4.41
N GLN A 278 14.37 7.16 4.09
CA GLN A 278 14.62 8.61 4.22
C GLN A 278 13.83 9.43 3.19
N GLY A 279 13.99 9.15 1.90
CA GLY A 279 13.36 9.91 0.81
C GLY A 279 11.87 9.62 0.67
N CYS A 280 11.44 8.38 0.87
CA CYS A 280 10.02 8.00 0.73
C CYS A 280 9.22 8.31 2.00
N ILE A 281 9.39 7.54 3.06
CA ILE A 281 8.58 7.66 4.29
C ILE A 281 8.95 8.92 5.07
N GLY A 282 10.26 9.23 5.18
CA GLY A 282 10.74 10.38 5.95
C GLY A 282 10.28 11.72 5.36
N GLU A 283 10.32 11.88 4.03
CA GLU A 283 9.84 13.12 3.39
C GLU A 283 8.31 13.19 3.38
N ASN A 284 7.62 12.08 3.11
CA ASN A 284 6.16 12.04 3.18
C ASN A 284 5.63 12.36 4.58
N GLY A 285 6.30 11.87 5.63
CA GLY A 285 5.96 12.18 7.02
C GLY A 285 6.13 13.67 7.40
N LYS A 286 6.94 14.42 6.63
CA LYS A 286 7.09 15.88 6.75
C LYS A 286 6.12 16.66 5.86
N GLY A 287 5.33 15.98 5.03
CA GLY A 287 4.45 16.62 4.04
C GLY A 287 5.15 17.08 2.75
N ASN A 288 6.40 16.68 2.51
CA ASN A 288 7.20 17.10 1.35
C ASN A 288 7.00 16.24 0.09
N GLY A 289 6.10 15.28 0.11
CA GLY A 289 5.96 14.33 -0.99
C GLY A 289 7.05 13.25 -0.98
N ILE A 290 6.92 12.28 -1.88
CA ILE A 290 7.82 11.12 -1.94
C ILE A 290 9.06 11.47 -2.78
N ARG A 291 10.25 11.07 -2.26
CA ARG A 291 11.55 11.11 -2.93
C ARG A 291 12.24 9.76 -2.78
N CYS A 292 13.31 9.52 -3.52
CA CYS A 292 14.13 8.32 -3.36
C CYS A 292 15.62 8.69 -3.35
N LEU A 293 16.41 8.07 -2.45
CA LEU A 293 17.85 8.35 -2.37
C LEU A 293 18.66 7.68 -3.47
N VAL A 294 18.10 6.66 -4.12
CA VAL A 294 18.77 5.94 -5.22
C VAL A 294 18.16 6.23 -6.59
N ASN A 295 17.09 7.04 -6.64
CA ASN A 295 16.47 7.50 -7.88
C ASN A 295 16.09 8.98 -7.75
N PRO A 296 16.89 9.89 -8.32
CA PRO A 296 16.65 11.33 -8.21
C PRO A 296 15.35 11.78 -8.92
N LEU A 297 14.84 10.99 -9.86
CA LEU A 297 13.63 11.32 -10.60
C LEU A 297 12.36 11.11 -9.79
N THR A 298 12.39 10.24 -8.76
CA THR A 298 11.18 9.91 -8.00
C THR A 298 10.50 11.15 -7.41
N GLY A 299 9.26 11.41 -7.83
CA GLY A 299 8.46 12.57 -7.45
C GLY A 299 8.94 13.88 -8.05
N MET A 300 9.77 13.82 -9.11
CA MET A 300 10.29 14.96 -9.88
C MET A 300 10.15 14.69 -11.40
N GLU A 301 9.36 13.71 -11.78
CA GLU A 301 9.28 13.20 -13.15
C GLU A 301 8.86 14.31 -14.15
N ASP A 302 8.03 15.25 -13.70
CA ASP A 302 7.58 16.38 -14.52
C ASP A 302 8.60 17.53 -14.58
N GLU A 303 9.60 17.55 -13.69
CA GLU A 303 10.61 18.62 -13.61
C GLU A 303 11.92 18.25 -14.33
N TYR A 304 12.19 16.96 -14.47
CA TYR A 304 13.39 16.45 -15.12
C TYR A 304 13.14 16.09 -16.57
N ASP A 305 13.58 16.92 -17.47
CA ASP A 305 13.60 16.66 -18.90
C ASP A 305 14.88 15.91 -19.30
N LEU A 306 14.78 14.62 -19.56
CA LEU A 306 15.85 13.75 -20.08
C LEU A 306 15.71 13.49 -21.60
N THR A 307 14.86 14.24 -22.30
CA THR A 307 14.79 14.14 -23.76
C THR A 307 16.14 14.48 -24.41
N PRO A 308 16.51 13.84 -25.52
CA PRO A 308 17.74 14.14 -26.21
C PRO A 308 17.86 15.63 -26.55
N ALA A 309 19.03 16.21 -26.26
CA ALA A 309 19.29 17.59 -26.55
C ALA A 309 19.34 17.83 -28.07
N GLU A 310 18.83 18.94 -28.56
CA GLU A 310 18.87 19.32 -30.00
C GLU A 310 20.30 19.30 -30.55
N LYS A 311 21.29 19.64 -29.72
CA LYS A 311 22.71 19.64 -30.10
C LYS A 311 23.53 18.93 -29.03
N ALA A 312 24.22 17.87 -29.44
CA ALA A 312 25.21 17.18 -28.60
C ALA A 312 26.36 18.13 -28.22
N LYS A 313 26.74 18.15 -26.93
CA LYS A 313 27.89 18.90 -26.39
C LYS A 313 28.92 17.93 -25.86
N GLN A 314 30.16 18.43 -25.69
CA GLN A 314 31.16 17.74 -24.89
C GLN A 314 31.04 18.23 -23.44
N VAL A 315 30.85 17.29 -22.49
CA VAL A 315 30.65 17.57 -21.07
C VAL A 315 31.78 16.91 -20.30
N LEU A 316 32.48 17.70 -19.52
CA LEU A 316 33.50 17.22 -18.60
C LEU A 316 32.92 17.25 -17.18
N VAL A 317 32.88 16.07 -16.52
CA VAL A 317 32.51 15.93 -15.12
C VAL A 317 33.75 15.68 -14.30
N ILE A 318 33.99 16.53 -13.31
CA ILE A 318 35.14 16.42 -12.40
C ILE A 318 34.64 15.88 -11.06
N GLY A 319 35.10 14.70 -10.69
CA GLY A 319 34.69 13.95 -9.50
C GLY A 319 33.74 12.81 -9.82
N GLY A 320 34.13 11.56 -9.54
CA GLY A 320 33.38 10.31 -9.73
C GLY A 320 32.59 9.88 -8.52
N GLY A 321 32.27 10.78 -7.58
CA GLY A 321 31.33 10.52 -6.49
C GLY A 321 29.88 10.38 -7.01
N ILE A 322 28.93 10.09 -6.11
CA ILE A 322 27.52 9.84 -6.46
C ILE A 322 26.94 10.96 -7.34
N ALA A 323 27.14 12.23 -6.95
CA ALA A 323 26.64 13.37 -7.72
C ALA A 323 27.27 13.48 -9.11
N GLY A 324 28.59 13.23 -9.23
CA GLY A 324 29.28 13.26 -10.50
C GLY A 324 28.87 12.13 -11.42
N CYS A 325 28.73 10.91 -10.90
CA CYS A 325 28.19 9.78 -11.66
C CYS A 325 26.79 10.07 -12.20
N GLU A 326 25.89 10.58 -11.37
CA GLU A 326 24.53 10.93 -11.78
C GLU A 326 24.50 12.04 -12.83
N ALA A 327 25.32 13.08 -12.66
CA ALA A 327 25.47 14.14 -13.66
C ALA A 327 25.98 13.60 -15.01
N ALA A 328 26.93 12.66 -14.97
CA ALA A 328 27.47 12.03 -16.17
C ALA A 328 26.42 11.17 -16.87
N ILE A 329 25.64 10.36 -16.10
CA ILE A 329 24.56 9.54 -16.64
C ILE A 329 23.47 10.43 -17.27
N SER A 330 23.01 11.45 -16.57
CA SER A 330 21.97 12.37 -17.05
C SER A 330 22.43 13.09 -18.34
N ALA A 331 23.68 13.55 -18.40
CA ALA A 331 24.23 14.18 -19.60
C ALA A 331 24.33 13.19 -20.77
N ALA A 332 24.73 11.94 -20.51
CA ALA A 332 24.83 10.91 -21.53
C ALA A 332 23.43 10.51 -22.07
N LEU A 333 22.43 10.38 -21.21
CA LEU A 333 21.04 10.13 -21.60
C LEU A 333 20.47 11.24 -22.50
N LYS A 334 20.90 12.49 -22.28
CA LYS A 334 20.57 13.62 -23.16
C LYS A 334 21.38 13.65 -24.47
N GLY A 335 22.19 12.63 -24.74
CA GLY A 335 22.96 12.49 -25.98
C GLY A 335 24.26 13.29 -26.02
N HIS A 336 24.75 13.81 -24.91
CA HIS A 336 26.03 14.51 -24.84
C HIS A 336 27.21 13.53 -24.82
N LYS A 337 28.40 13.98 -25.28
CA LYS A 337 29.64 13.24 -25.12
C LYS A 337 30.23 13.58 -23.76
N VAL A 338 30.25 12.59 -22.87
CA VAL A 338 30.66 12.82 -21.45
C VAL A 338 32.02 12.22 -21.21
N THR A 339 32.89 13.00 -20.54
CA THR A 339 34.14 12.54 -19.95
C THR A 339 34.06 12.78 -18.44
N LEU A 340 34.16 11.71 -17.65
CA LEU A 340 34.21 11.79 -16.19
C LEU A 340 35.64 11.51 -15.74
N ILE A 341 36.19 12.38 -14.89
CA ILE A 341 37.51 12.20 -14.28
C ILE A 341 37.39 12.18 -12.76
N GLU A 342 38.12 11.28 -12.13
CA GLU A 342 38.23 11.14 -10.69
C GLU A 342 39.68 11.12 -10.27
N LYS A 343 39.97 11.75 -9.12
CA LYS A 343 41.29 11.66 -8.49
C LYS A 343 41.31 10.39 -7.65
N LYS A 344 42.31 9.53 -7.89
CA LYS A 344 42.55 8.31 -7.09
C LYS A 344 42.67 8.59 -5.62
#